data_d0d6d2f3a6bfa13b3b261271e6d83d9c
#
_entry.id   d0d6d2f3a6bfa13b3b261271e6d83d9c
#
_cell.length_a   1.000
_cell.length_b   1.000
_cell.length_c   1.000
_cell.angle_alpha   90.00
_cell.angle_beta   90.00
_cell.angle_gamma   90.00
#
_symmetry.space_group_name_H-M   'P 1'
#
loop_
_entity.id
_entity.type
_entity.pdbx_description
1 polymer ?
#
loop_
_entity_poly.entity_id
_entity_poly.type
_entity_poly.pdbx_seq_one_letter_code
_entity_poly.pdbx_strand_id
1 'polypeptide(L)'
;VTLPADVKEVFEGWHATDTADAGALADAKRRIEATDAAIANNNLNSKAIPYYYTGKALLGAADWIKGYTDDNYTITGTTRYYSPQFTKYDKDSVGLAYCSDESKAFDKNRKTGKVDKTAVTNKSYVFYNTRMDRNAKGVWQTSMLASVRGSAKCTP
;
A
#
# COMPACT_ATOMS: atom_id res chain seq x y z
N VAL A 1 8.69 7.55 -8.99
CA VAL A 1 8.83 6.87 -7.70
C VAL A 1 9.86 5.76 -7.84
N THR A 2 10.86 5.74 -6.96
CA THR A 2 11.95 4.77 -7.00
C THR A 2 12.08 4.10 -5.63
N LEU A 3 12.04 2.77 -5.63
CA LEU A 3 12.29 1.95 -4.46
C LEU A 3 13.79 1.58 -4.39
N PRO A 4 14.40 1.55 -3.20
CA PRO A 4 15.75 1.02 -3.06
C PRO A 4 15.79 -0.48 -3.36
N ALA A 5 16.99 -0.99 -3.66
CA ALA A 5 17.17 -2.37 -4.13
C ALA A 5 16.72 -3.44 -3.13
N ASP A 6 16.72 -3.11 -1.83
CA ASP A 6 16.32 -4.02 -0.75
C ASP A 6 14.82 -3.97 -0.42
N VAL A 7 14.04 -3.16 -1.13
CA VAL A 7 12.58 -3.09 -0.98
C VAL A 7 11.93 -3.60 -2.26
N LYS A 8 11.19 -4.69 -2.15
CA LYS A 8 10.53 -5.34 -3.29
C LYS A 8 9.05 -5.52 -3.02
N GLU A 9 8.26 -5.31 -4.05
CA GLU A 9 6.83 -5.53 -4.05
C GLU A 9 6.48 -6.50 -5.18
N VAL A 10 5.69 -7.50 -4.86
CA VAL A 10 5.20 -8.50 -5.81
C VAL A 10 3.68 -8.41 -5.86
N PHE A 11 3.14 -8.31 -7.05
CA PHE A 11 1.70 -8.19 -7.26
C PHE A 11 1.21 -9.42 -8.03
N GLU A 12 0.44 -10.29 -7.36
CA GLU A 12 -0.12 -11.51 -7.94
C GLU A 12 -1.59 -11.33 -8.30
N GLY A 13 -1.96 -11.75 -9.49
CA GLY A 13 -3.33 -11.60 -9.97
C GLY A 13 -3.76 -10.14 -10.13
N TRP A 14 -2.82 -9.24 -10.26
CA TRP A 14 -3.03 -7.79 -10.28
C TRP A 14 -3.37 -7.32 -11.70
N HIS A 15 -4.47 -7.85 -12.22
CA HIS A 15 -4.99 -7.50 -13.54
C HIS A 15 -6.51 -7.62 -13.53
N ALA A 16 -7.18 -6.86 -14.38
CA ALA A 16 -8.63 -6.87 -14.55
C ALA A 16 -8.99 -6.59 -16.01
N THR A 17 -10.10 -7.16 -16.48
CA THR A 17 -10.58 -6.95 -17.85
C THR A 17 -11.48 -5.74 -17.98
N ASP A 18 -12.25 -5.40 -16.93
CA ASP A 18 -13.05 -4.18 -16.90
C ASP A 18 -12.12 -2.96 -16.88
N THR A 19 -12.40 -1.96 -17.71
CA THR A 19 -11.51 -0.80 -17.88
C THR A 19 -11.36 0.03 -16.61
N ALA A 20 -12.46 0.26 -15.87
CA ALA A 20 -12.43 1.01 -14.62
C ALA A 20 -11.65 0.25 -13.54
N ASP A 21 -11.93 -1.05 -13.40
CA ASP A 21 -11.22 -1.90 -12.45
C ASP A 21 -9.72 -1.96 -12.77
N ALA A 22 -9.36 -2.11 -14.04
CA ALA A 22 -7.97 -2.14 -14.47
C ALA A 22 -7.25 -0.83 -14.16
N GLY A 23 -7.90 0.32 -14.40
CA GLY A 23 -7.36 1.63 -14.08
C GLY A 23 -7.17 1.84 -12.58
N ALA A 24 -8.17 1.47 -11.79
CA ALA A 24 -8.10 1.55 -10.33
C ALA A 24 -6.99 0.65 -9.78
N LEU A 25 -6.86 -0.57 -10.30
CA LEU A 25 -5.86 -1.52 -9.87
C LEU A 25 -4.44 -1.01 -10.17
N ALA A 26 -4.23 -0.43 -11.36
CA ALA A 26 -2.96 0.16 -11.74
C ALA A 26 -2.57 1.33 -10.82
N ASP A 27 -3.52 2.21 -10.50
CA ASP A 27 -3.25 3.35 -9.61
C ASP A 27 -3.12 2.92 -8.14
N ALA A 28 -3.81 1.86 -7.71
CA ALA A 28 -3.59 1.26 -6.39
C ALA A 28 -2.16 0.73 -6.25
N LYS A 29 -1.63 0.06 -7.28
CA LYS A 29 -0.23 -0.37 -7.30
C LYS A 29 0.72 0.82 -7.17
N ARG A 30 0.52 1.87 -7.97
CA ARG A 30 1.34 3.09 -7.91
C ARG A 30 1.26 3.78 -6.55
N ARG A 31 0.09 3.77 -5.93
CA ARG A 31 -0.12 4.29 -4.57
C ARG A 31 0.71 3.54 -3.54
N ILE A 32 0.70 2.21 -3.60
CA ILE A 32 1.49 1.35 -2.72
C ILE A 32 2.98 1.65 -2.89
N GLU A 33 3.45 1.63 -4.14
CA GLU A 33 4.84 1.96 -4.47
C GLU A 33 5.24 3.37 -4.00
N ALA A 34 4.34 4.35 -4.14
CA ALA A 34 4.58 5.73 -3.70
C ALA A 34 4.71 5.82 -2.18
N THR A 35 3.89 5.10 -1.43
CA THR A 35 3.92 5.07 0.03
C THR A 35 5.23 4.46 0.53
N ASP A 36 5.60 3.30 0.00
CA ASP A 36 6.82 2.61 0.39
C ASP A 36 8.07 3.41 -0.03
N ALA A 37 8.04 4.06 -1.19
CA ALA A 37 9.13 4.94 -1.62
C ALA A 37 9.28 6.16 -0.70
N ALA A 38 8.17 6.76 -0.25
CA ALA A 38 8.22 7.89 0.68
C ALA A 38 8.85 7.48 2.01
N ILE A 39 8.50 6.29 2.53
CA ILE A 39 9.12 5.73 3.74
C ILE A 39 10.60 5.45 3.49
N ALA A 40 10.91 4.69 2.45
CA ALA A 40 12.28 4.24 2.18
C ALA A 40 13.25 5.40 1.93
N ASN A 41 12.79 6.45 1.26
CA ASN A 41 13.59 7.64 0.95
C ASN A 41 13.47 8.75 2.00
N ASN A 42 12.74 8.50 3.08
CA ASN A 42 12.50 9.47 4.17
C ASN A 42 11.94 10.80 3.63
N ASN A 43 10.98 10.72 2.72
CA ASN A 43 10.44 11.88 2.03
C ASN A 43 9.00 12.19 2.47
N LEU A 44 8.86 13.06 3.48
CA LEU A 44 7.56 13.52 3.97
C LEU A 44 6.82 14.43 2.98
N ASN A 45 7.53 14.93 1.97
CA ASN A 45 6.99 15.90 1.01
C ASN A 45 6.80 15.29 -0.39
N SER A 46 6.69 13.96 -0.47
CA SER A 46 6.46 13.26 -1.73
C SER A 46 5.15 13.73 -2.37
N LYS A 47 5.22 14.28 -3.57
CA LYS A 47 4.05 14.74 -4.32
C LYS A 47 3.21 13.57 -4.83
N ALA A 48 3.75 12.37 -4.88
CA ALA A 48 3.02 11.17 -5.27
C ALA A 48 1.95 10.81 -4.24
N ILE A 49 2.13 11.15 -2.97
CA ILE A 49 1.15 10.85 -1.92
C ILE A 49 -0.18 11.58 -2.17
N PRO A 50 -0.25 12.92 -2.26
CA PRO A 50 -1.51 13.59 -2.58
C PRO A 50 -1.98 13.36 -4.03
N TYR A 51 -1.14 12.80 -4.89
CA TYR A 51 -1.55 12.42 -6.24
C TYR A 51 -2.43 11.15 -6.26
N TYR A 52 -2.13 10.16 -5.39
CA TYR A 52 -2.85 8.89 -5.33
C TYR A 52 -3.76 8.72 -4.12
N TYR A 53 -3.71 9.62 -3.16
CA TYR A 53 -4.57 9.62 -1.98
C TYR A 53 -5.39 10.89 -1.89
N THR A 54 -6.56 10.79 -1.27
CA THR A 54 -7.39 11.94 -0.93
C THR A 54 -8.15 11.67 0.37
N GLY A 55 -8.75 12.70 0.95
CA GLY A 55 -9.61 12.58 2.12
C GLY A 55 -8.93 11.95 3.33
N LYS A 56 -9.66 11.09 4.02
CA LYS A 56 -9.17 10.40 5.23
C LYS A 56 -7.98 9.48 4.94
N ALA A 57 -7.96 8.85 3.77
CA ALA A 57 -6.84 7.98 3.37
C ALA A 57 -5.54 8.77 3.23
N LEU A 58 -5.61 10.01 2.74
CA LEU A 58 -4.43 10.90 2.64
C LEU A 58 -3.87 11.22 4.03
N LEU A 59 -4.74 11.57 4.98
CA LEU A 59 -4.31 11.84 6.36
C LEU A 59 -3.67 10.61 7.00
N GLY A 60 -4.28 9.45 6.81
CA GLY A 60 -3.73 8.19 7.33
C GLY A 60 -2.37 7.83 6.71
N ALA A 61 -2.21 8.03 5.41
CA ALA A 61 -0.93 7.79 4.73
C ALA A 61 0.17 8.74 5.23
N ALA A 62 -0.15 10.02 5.41
CA ALA A 62 0.79 11.00 5.95
C ALA A 62 1.25 10.63 7.36
N ASP A 63 0.32 10.23 8.23
CA ASP A 63 0.63 9.79 9.60
C ASP A 63 1.49 8.52 9.60
N TRP A 64 1.18 7.58 8.74
CA TRP A 64 1.93 6.32 8.60
C TRP A 64 3.39 6.58 8.19
N ILE A 65 3.60 7.38 7.16
CA ILE A 65 4.94 7.75 6.68
C ILE A 65 5.71 8.53 7.76
N LYS A 66 5.02 9.48 8.41
CA LYS A 66 5.61 10.29 9.48
C LYS A 66 6.05 9.43 10.66
N GLY A 67 5.28 8.40 11.01
CA GLY A 67 5.63 7.47 12.08
C GLY A 67 7.00 6.81 11.85
N TYR A 68 7.29 6.38 10.64
CA TYR A 68 8.60 5.83 10.28
C TYR A 68 9.72 6.87 10.42
N THR A 69 9.49 8.10 9.97
CA THR A 69 10.47 9.18 10.12
C THR A 69 10.74 9.50 11.59
N ASP A 70 9.68 9.65 12.38
CA ASP A 70 9.78 10.00 13.80
C ASP A 70 10.53 8.93 14.61
N ASP A 71 10.29 7.66 14.30
CA ASP A 71 10.95 6.53 14.96
C ASP A 71 12.34 6.22 14.40
N ASN A 72 12.75 6.90 13.34
CA ASN A 72 13.98 6.66 12.59
C ASN A 72 14.10 5.23 12.05
N TYR A 73 12.97 4.70 11.58
CA TYR A 73 12.86 3.40 10.94
C TYR A 73 12.55 3.54 9.45
N THR A 74 12.86 2.50 8.71
CA THR A 74 12.50 2.30 7.32
C THR A 74 12.05 0.86 7.12
N ILE A 75 11.78 0.49 5.88
CA ILE A 75 11.33 -0.85 5.50
C ILE A 75 12.41 -1.55 4.66
N THR A 76 12.38 -2.87 4.68
CA THR A 76 13.23 -3.72 3.84
C THR A 76 12.52 -5.05 3.58
N GLY A 77 12.99 -5.78 2.57
CA GLY A 77 12.47 -7.10 2.24
C GLY A 77 11.39 -7.06 1.17
N THR A 78 10.55 -8.10 1.13
CA THR A 78 9.56 -8.30 0.08
C THR A 78 8.16 -8.37 0.67
N THR A 79 7.25 -7.57 0.13
CA THR A 79 5.82 -7.66 0.39
C THR A 79 5.12 -8.20 -0.85
N ARG A 80 4.26 -9.20 -0.68
CA ARG A 80 3.43 -9.76 -1.74
C ARG A 80 2.00 -9.28 -1.57
N TYR A 81 1.43 -8.71 -2.62
CA TYR A 81 0.03 -8.28 -2.69
C TYR A 81 -0.74 -9.25 -3.58
N TYR A 82 -1.91 -9.70 -3.13
CA TYR A 82 -2.66 -10.76 -3.81
C TYR A 82 -4.17 -10.66 -3.57
N SER A 83 -4.93 -11.46 -4.31
CA SER A 83 -6.38 -11.60 -4.23
C SER A 83 -7.15 -10.27 -4.33
N PRO A 84 -6.89 -9.44 -5.36
CA PRO A 84 -7.68 -8.23 -5.54
C PRO A 84 -9.12 -8.56 -5.87
N GLN A 85 -10.06 -7.87 -5.21
CA GLN A 85 -11.51 -8.01 -5.44
C GLN A 85 -12.14 -6.64 -5.55
N PHE A 86 -13.09 -6.49 -6.47
CA PHE A 86 -13.73 -5.21 -6.77
C PHE A 86 -15.20 -5.22 -6.38
N THR A 87 -15.67 -4.05 -5.95
CA THR A 87 -17.09 -3.71 -5.85
C THR A 87 -17.30 -2.42 -6.62
N LYS A 88 -18.15 -2.46 -7.64
CA LYS A 88 -18.42 -1.27 -8.45
C LYS A 88 -19.55 -0.48 -7.82
N TYR A 89 -19.31 0.80 -7.52
CA TYR A 89 -20.33 1.73 -7.02
C TYR A 89 -20.95 2.53 -8.17
N ASP A 90 -20.11 3.09 -9.04
CA ASP A 90 -20.50 3.75 -10.29
C ASP A 90 -19.28 3.77 -11.25
N LYS A 91 -19.40 4.51 -12.38
CA LYS A 91 -18.34 4.55 -13.39
C LYS A 91 -17.02 5.17 -12.88
N ASP A 92 -17.08 5.98 -11.83
CA ASP A 92 -15.94 6.73 -11.28
C ASP A 92 -15.60 6.37 -9.83
N SER A 93 -16.25 5.34 -9.27
CA SER A 93 -16.04 4.90 -7.89
C SER A 93 -16.07 3.39 -7.79
N VAL A 94 -15.02 2.81 -7.20
CA VAL A 94 -14.91 1.37 -6.97
C VAL A 94 -14.41 1.10 -5.55
N GLY A 95 -14.84 -0.01 -4.98
CA GLY A 95 -14.19 -0.63 -3.85
C GLY A 95 -13.13 -1.61 -4.35
N LEU A 96 -11.96 -1.59 -3.74
CA LEU A 96 -10.89 -2.55 -3.99
C LEU A 96 -10.43 -3.14 -2.67
N ALA A 97 -10.61 -4.44 -2.52
CA ALA A 97 -10.08 -5.21 -1.39
C ALA A 97 -8.94 -6.10 -1.88
N TYR A 98 -7.93 -6.28 -1.05
CA TYR A 98 -6.79 -7.15 -1.36
C TYR A 98 -6.08 -7.56 -0.09
N CYS A 99 -5.18 -8.53 -0.23
CA CYS A 99 -4.33 -9.03 0.84
C CYS A 99 -2.88 -8.61 0.64
N SER A 100 -2.14 -8.48 1.73
CA SER A 100 -0.70 -8.44 1.71
C SER A 100 -0.10 -9.56 2.56
N ASP A 101 1.02 -10.07 2.12
CA ASP A 101 1.88 -11.01 2.82
C ASP A 101 3.19 -10.29 3.14
N GLU A 102 3.38 -9.95 4.41
CA GLU A 102 4.55 -9.26 4.94
C GLU A 102 5.54 -10.23 5.62
N SER A 103 5.38 -11.54 5.41
CA SER A 103 6.22 -12.54 6.08
C SER A 103 7.71 -12.40 5.77
N LYS A 104 8.05 -11.73 4.67
CA LYS A 104 9.43 -11.46 4.23
C LYS A 104 9.75 -9.96 4.19
N ALA A 105 8.92 -9.14 4.82
CA ALA A 105 9.11 -7.70 4.93
C ALA A 105 9.33 -7.33 6.40
N PHE A 106 10.25 -6.40 6.65
CA PHE A 106 10.70 -6.07 7.99
C PHE A 106 10.95 -4.58 8.13
N ASP A 107 10.86 -4.09 9.36
CA ASP A 107 11.36 -2.77 9.72
C ASP A 107 12.87 -2.80 9.90
N LYS A 108 13.52 -1.71 9.55
CA LYS A 108 14.97 -1.55 9.64
C LYS A 108 15.30 -0.21 10.28
N ASN A 109 16.17 -0.20 11.27
CA ASN A 109 16.67 1.02 11.89
C ASN A 109 17.55 1.78 10.90
N ARG A 110 17.22 3.06 10.63
CA ARG A 110 17.96 3.88 9.64
C ARG A 110 19.39 4.13 10.03
N LYS A 111 19.65 4.31 11.34
CA LYS A 111 20.98 4.65 11.84
C LYS A 111 21.91 3.42 11.89
N THR A 112 21.42 2.31 12.43
CA THR A 112 22.23 1.11 12.67
C THR A 112 22.16 0.11 11.52
N GLY A 113 21.13 0.18 10.68
CA GLY A 113 20.85 -0.81 9.66
C GLY A 113 20.33 -2.14 10.21
N LYS A 114 20.07 -2.22 11.51
CA LYS A 114 19.53 -3.45 12.12
C LYS A 114 18.12 -3.71 11.61
N VAL A 115 17.89 -4.93 11.15
CA VAL A 115 16.61 -5.42 10.69
C VAL A 115 15.88 -6.14 11.81
N ASP A 116 14.62 -5.77 12.07
CA ASP A 116 13.76 -6.42 13.05
C ASP A 116 13.07 -7.61 12.38
N LYS A 117 13.72 -8.77 12.41
CA LYS A 117 13.16 -10.00 11.84
C LYS A 117 12.14 -10.62 12.78
N THR A 118 10.90 -10.18 12.65
CA THR A 118 9.79 -10.73 13.40
C THR A 118 9.40 -12.13 12.89
N ALA A 119 8.91 -12.99 13.80
CA ALA A 119 8.45 -14.32 13.43
C ALA A 119 7.22 -14.24 12.51
N VAL A 120 7.08 -15.20 11.61
CA VAL A 120 5.91 -15.34 10.76
C VAL A 120 4.75 -15.87 11.61
N THR A 121 3.67 -15.11 11.64
CA THR A 121 2.42 -15.47 12.33
C THR A 121 1.24 -15.07 11.44
N ASN A 122 0.00 -15.33 11.88
CA ASN A 122 -1.18 -14.82 11.20
C ASN A 122 -1.14 -13.29 11.04
N LYS A 123 -0.47 -12.58 11.95
CA LYS A 123 -0.30 -11.12 11.90
C LYS A 123 0.67 -10.66 10.81
N SER A 124 1.33 -11.56 10.12
CA SER A 124 2.12 -11.24 8.92
C SER A 124 1.25 -10.98 7.69
N TYR A 125 -0.04 -11.26 7.77
CA TYR A 125 -1.00 -11.14 6.66
C TYR A 125 -2.02 -10.06 6.99
N VAL A 126 -2.26 -9.16 6.03
CA VAL A 126 -3.15 -8.01 6.24
C VAL A 126 -4.21 -7.99 5.16
N PHE A 127 -5.46 -7.82 5.56
CA PHE A 127 -6.57 -7.54 4.65
C PHE A 127 -6.76 -6.04 4.53
N TYR A 128 -6.79 -5.54 3.30
CA TYR A 128 -7.06 -4.14 2.99
C TYR A 128 -8.40 -4.00 2.32
N ASN A 129 -9.16 -2.99 2.72
CA ASN A 129 -10.39 -2.59 2.08
C ASN A 129 -10.32 -1.10 1.77
N THR A 130 -10.47 -0.76 0.49
CA THR A 130 -10.29 0.61 0.03
C THR A 130 -11.48 1.07 -0.80
N ARG A 131 -11.72 2.38 -0.80
CA ARG A 131 -12.54 3.05 -1.79
C ARG A 131 -11.65 3.92 -2.67
N MET A 132 -11.88 3.85 -3.97
CA MET A 132 -11.14 4.64 -4.95
C MET A 132 -12.12 5.41 -5.82
N ASP A 133 -11.82 6.69 -6.03
CA ASP A 133 -12.61 7.59 -6.85
C ASP A 133 -11.73 8.20 -7.94
N ARG A 134 -12.22 8.18 -9.18
CA ARG A 134 -11.51 8.73 -10.32
C ARG A 134 -11.72 10.24 -10.39
N ASN A 135 -10.62 11.01 -10.39
CA ASN A 135 -10.69 12.46 -10.50
C ASN A 135 -10.82 12.94 -11.94
N ALA A 136 -10.93 14.25 -12.13
CA ALA A 136 -11.11 14.86 -13.44
C ALA A 136 -9.92 14.63 -14.40
N LYS A 137 -8.74 14.29 -13.87
CA LYS A 137 -7.53 13.97 -14.66
C LYS A 137 -7.46 12.48 -15.03
N GLY A 138 -8.46 11.68 -14.63
CA GLY A 138 -8.48 10.24 -14.88
C GLY A 138 -7.67 9.41 -13.88
N VAL A 139 -7.19 10.00 -12.79
CA VAL A 139 -6.44 9.30 -11.75
C VAL A 139 -7.39 8.71 -10.73
N TRP A 140 -7.22 7.43 -10.43
CA TRP A 140 -7.95 6.75 -9.37
C TRP A 140 -7.25 7.01 -8.03
N GLN A 141 -7.87 7.84 -7.21
CA GLN A 141 -7.35 8.20 -5.89
C GLN A 141 -8.02 7.37 -4.82
N THR A 142 -7.24 6.87 -3.85
CA THR A 142 -7.78 6.19 -2.69
C THR A 142 -8.28 7.23 -1.69
N SER A 143 -9.60 7.21 -1.41
CA SER A 143 -10.26 8.14 -0.49
C SER A 143 -10.51 7.54 0.88
N MET A 144 -10.64 6.21 0.97
CA MET A 144 -10.77 5.46 2.22
C MET A 144 -9.88 4.23 2.16
N LEU A 145 -9.24 3.92 3.27
CA LEU A 145 -8.42 2.74 3.44
C LEU A 145 -8.57 2.23 4.87
N ALA A 146 -8.99 0.98 4.98
CA ALA A 146 -9.04 0.26 6.26
C ALA A 146 -8.25 -1.02 6.13
N SER A 147 -7.66 -1.47 7.22
CA SER A 147 -6.88 -2.71 7.25
C SER A 147 -7.20 -3.54 8.48
N VAL A 148 -7.11 -4.85 8.33
CA VAL A 148 -7.26 -5.82 9.43
C VAL A 148 -6.06 -6.76 9.39
N ARG A 149 -5.14 -6.56 10.31
CA ARG A 149 -3.98 -7.43 10.45
C ARG A 149 -4.38 -8.75 11.09
N GLY A 150 -3.93 -9.85 10.51
CA GLY A 150 -4.26 -11.19 10.97
C GLY A 150 -5.65 -11.67 10.55
N SER A 151 -6.26 -11.00 9.55
CA SER A 151 -7.56 -11.40 9.03
C SER A 151 -7.52 -12.82 8.45
N ALA A 152 -8.52 -13.63 8.78
CA ALA A 152 -8.69 -14.97 8.21
C ALA A 152 -8.88 -14.96 6.69
N LYS A 153 -9.27 -13.83 6.11
CA LYS A 153 -9.41 -13.67 4.65
C LYS A 153 -8.08 -13.74 3.91
N CYS A 154 -6.96 -13.49 4.59
CA CYS A 154 -5.63 -13.38 4.00
C CYS A 154 -4.62 -14.40 4.54
N THR A 155 -4.90 -15.01 5.69
CA THR A 155 -4.01 -16.01 6.28
C THR A 155 -4.07 -17.33 5.50
N PRO A 156 -2.90 -18.00 5.31
CA PRO A 156 -2.87 -19.29 4.61
C PRO A 156 -3.63 -20.38 5.36
#